data_d25b0213eea07bf8ed5171ac1614ea5b
#
_entry.id   d25b0213eea07bf8ed5171ac1614ea5b
#
_cell.length_a   1.000
_cell.length_b   1.000
_cell.length_c   1.000
_cell.angle_alpha   90.00
_cell.angle_beta   90.00
_cell.angle_gamma   90.00
#
_symmetry.space_group_name_H-M   'P 1'
#
loop_
_entity.id
_entity.type
_entity.pdbx_description
1 polymer ?
#
loop_
_entity_poly.entity_id
_entity_poly.type
_entity_poly.pdbx_seq_one_letter_code
_entity_poly.pdbx_strand_id
1 'polypeptide(L)'
;NGSLNLFNHRTNVDLNLKFIVFNLSRIKQNLRVTCMLVMLEIVRSKIVQNFKQNNWTNVYIDEFHELLGIPAIADYVIKLWKEVAKLHGSMTGITQNMTDLLNKSPNADKLAAIVSNTEYFAMLNQSTIDRQKLAEFLPSISPAMFNFVEGASKGTGLLKMGPVTVPFD
;
A
#
# COMPACT_ATOMS: atom_id res chain seq x y z
N ASN A 1 17.06 30.91 -0.53
CA ASN A 1 16.92 30.12 -1.78
C ASN A 1 17.34 28.67 -1.56
N GLY A 2 16.58 27.92 -0.76
CA GLY A 2 16.81 26.50 -0.51
C GLY A 2 15.90 25.62 -1.35
N SER A 3 16.25 24.33 -1.48
CA SER A 3 15.46 23.31 -2.21
C SER A 3 14.04 23.13 -1.68
N LEU A 4 13.75 23.57 -0.45
CA LEU A 4 12.43 23.53 0.17
C LEU A 4 11.54 24.74 -0.21
N ASN A 5 12.03 25.71 -0.96
CA ASN A 5 11.21 26.85 -1.40
C ASN A 5 10.01 26.44 -2.27
N LEU A 6 10.07 25.25 -2.87
CA LEU A 6 8.94 24.65 -3.60
C LEU A 6 7.68 24.48 -2.76
N PHE A 7 7.81 24.35 -1.44
CA PHE A 7 6.69 24.17 -0.53
C PHE A 7 6.17 25.48 0.08
N ASN A 8 6.81 26.60 -0.21
CA ASN A 8 6.44 27.94 0.31
C ASN A 8 5.47 28.71 -0.60
N HIS A 9 4.74 28.02 -1.45
CA HIS A 9 3.76 28.59 -2.35
C HIS A 9 2.36 28.09 -1.99
N ARG A 10 1.32 28.87 -2.35
CA ARG A 10 -0.05 28.36 -2.25
C ARG A 10 -0.18 27.13 -3.13
N THR A 11 -0.92 26.13 -2.63
CA THR A 11 -1.20 24.94 -3.44
C THR A 11 -1.95 25.33 -4.70
N ASN A 12 -1.50 24.83 -5.84
CA ASN A 12 -2.13 24.98 -7.15
C ASN A 12 -2.87 23.69 -7.58
N VAL A 13 -2.97 22.71 -6.68
CA VAL A 13 -3.68 21.45 -6.91
C VAL A 13 -5.09 21.58 -6.35
N ASP A 14 -6.09 21.31 -7.18
CA ASP A 14 -7.47 21.20 -6.70
C ASP A 14 -7.66 19.83 -6.01
N LEU A 15 -7.82 19.87 -4.70
CA LEU A 15 -8.04 18.70 -3.86
C LEU A 15 -9.53 18.35 -3.68
N ASN A 16 -10.45 19.08 -4.35
CA ASN A 16 -11.90 18.82 -4.27
C ASN A 16 -12.36 17.81 -5.31
N LEU A 17 -11.48 17.32 -6.16
CA LEU A 17 -11.78 16.31 -7.15
C LEU A 17 -12.09 14.95 -6.49
N LYS A 18 -13.00 14.18 -7.11
CA LYS A 18 -13.34 12.83 -6.68
C LYS A 18 -12.22 11.80 -6.93
N PHE A 19 -11.38 12.07 -7.92
CA PHE A 19 -10.25 11.23 -8.30
C PHE A 19 -8.98 12.08 -8.40
N ILE A 20 -7.97 11.73 -7.61
CA ILE A 20 -6.71 12.45 -7.53
C ILE A 20 -5.56 11.46 -7.69
N VAL A 21 -4.60 11.76 -8.55
CA VAL A 21 -3.38 10.95 -8.75
C VAL A 21 -2.17 11.79 -8.40
N PHE A 22 -1.33 11.26 -7.51
CA PHE A 22 -0.02 11.82 -7.19
C PHE A 22 1.06 11.01 -7.93
N ASN A 23 1.75 11.64 -8.86
CA ASN A 23 2.87 11.01 -9.58
C ASN A 23 4.20 11.53 -9.05
N LEU A 24 4.96 10.64 -8.40
CA LEU A 24 6.26 10.96 -7.78
C LEU A 24 7.46 10.61 -8.66
N SER A 25 7.26 10.09 -9.87
CA SER A 25 8.35 9.59 -10.73
C SER A 25 9.35 10.67 -11.15
N ARG A 26 8.91 11.94 -11.24
CA ARG A 26 9.72 13.07 -11.67
C ARG A 26 10.36 13.87 -10.52
N ILE A 27 10.16 13.44 -9.27
CA ILE A 27 10.70 14.14 -8.11
C ILE A 27 12.16 13.75 -7.92
N LYS A 28 13.01 14.77 -7.74
CA LYS A 28 14.43 14.56 -7.45
C LYS A 28 14.63 13.77 -6.17
N GLN A 29 15.61 12.87 -6.16
CA GLN A 29 15.89 11.95 -5.05
C GLN A 29 15.98 12.64 -3.67
N ASN A 30 16.64 13.80 -3.60
CA ASN A 30 16.80 14.55 -2.36
C ASN A 30 15.51 15.18 -1.80
N LEU A 31 14.45 15.28 -2.60
CA LEU A 31 13.15 15.81 -2.19
C LEU A 31 12.08 14.72 -2.05
N ARG A 32 12.40 13.49 -2.48
CA ARG A 32 11.43 12.40 -2.58
C ARG A 32 10.75 12.09 -1.24
N VAL A 33 11.56 11.96 -0.17
CA VAL A 33 11.03 11.67 1.18
C VAL A 33 10.11 12.78 1.67
N THR A 34 10.53 14.04 1.52
CA THR A 34 9.73 15.19 1.94
C THR A 34 8.41 15.27 1.16
N CYS A 35 8.48 15.08 -0.17
CA CYS A 35 7.27 15.07 -1.01
C CYS A 35 6.31 13.92 -0.62
N MET A 36 6.84 12.73 -0.33
CA MET A 36 6.05 11.59 0.12
C MET A 36 5.34 11.88 1.45
N LEU A 37 6.03 12.47 2.43
CA LEU A 37 5.41 12.83 3.71
C LEU A 37 4.32 13.89 3.54
N VAL A 38 4.58 14.93 2.75
CA VAL A 38 3.58 15.97 2.44
C VAL A 38 2.36 15.38 1.74
N MET A 39 2.59 14.50 0.76
CA MET A 39 1.49 13.82 0.04
C MET A 39 0.67 12.93 0.98
N LEU A 40 1.32 12.13 1.83
CA LEU A 40 0.61 11.28 2.80
C LEU A 40 -0.22 12.12 3.78
N GLU A 41 0.27 13.29 4.20
CA GLU A 41 -0.50 14.21 5.05
C GLU A 41 -1.69 14.81 4.31
N ILE A 42 -1.55 15.15 3.02
CA ILE A 42 -2.67 15.58 2.17
C ILE A 42 -3.73 14.46 2.08
N VAL A 43 -3.30 13.24 1.81
CA VAL A 43 -4.18 12.05 1.75
C VAL A 43 -4.93 11.87 3.07
N ARG A 44 -4.22 11.90 4.21
CA ARG A 44 -4.82 11.78 5.53
C ARG A 44 -5.83 12.90 5.81
N SER A 45 -5.48 14.13 5.51
CA SER A 45 -6.38 15.29 5.66
C SER A 45 -7.64 15.12 4.83
N LYS A 46 -7.52 14.59 3.60
CA LYS A 46 -8.65 14.33 2.72
C LYS A 46 -9.55 13.22 3.25
N ILE A 47 -8.98 12.13 3.77
CA ILE A 47 -9.75 11.06 4.43
C ILE A 47 -10.57 11.63 5.59
N VAL A 48 -9.95 12.43 6.46
CA VAL A 48 -10.64 13.05 7.61
C VAL A 48 -11.74 14.02 7.16
N GLN A 49 -11.48 14.82 6.12
CA GLN A 49 -12.48 15.72 5.54
C GLN A 49 -13.68 14.96 4.99
N ASN A 50 -13.44 13.91 4.21
CA ASN A 50 -14.49 13.08 3.64
C ASN A 50 -15.29 12.35 4.71
N PHE A 51 -14.62 11.82 5.74
CA PHE A 51 -15.28 11.20 6.89
C PHE A 51 -16.28 12.14 7.58
N LYS A 52 -15.89 13.41 7.82
CA LYS A 52 -16.80 14.43 8.38
C LYS A 52 -18.02 14.70 7.51
N GLN A 53 -17.92 14.44 6.22
CA GLN A 53 -19.00 14.57 5.23
C GLN A 53 -19.73 13.24 4.97
N ASN A 54 -19.43 12.19 5.75
CA ASN A 54 -19.94 10.82 5.58
C ASN A 54 -19.64 10.22 4.19
N ASN A 55 -18.50 10.60 3.60
CA ASN A 55 -18.02 10.08 2.33
C ASN A 55 -16.90 9.04 2.55
N TRP A 56 -16.87 8.02 1.70
CA TRP A 56 -15.79 7.03 1.65
C TRP A 56 -14.57 7.56 0.90
N THR A 57 -13.39 7.09 1.30
CA THR A 57 -12.13 7.36 0.60
C THR A 57 -11.37 6.07 0.36
N ASN A 58 -11.07 5.79 -0.90
CA ASN A 58 -10.21 4.67 -1.28
C ASN A 58 -8.84 5.18 -1.70
N VAL A 59 -7.78 4.63 -1.13
CA VAL A 59 -6.39 4.98 -1.41
C VAL A 59 -5.70 3.78 -2.04
N TYR A 60 -5.12 3.98 -3.22
CA TYR A 60 -4.33 2.96 -3.91
C TYR A 60 -2.88 3.42 -3.98
N ILE A 61 -1.96 2.58 -3.60
CA ILE A 61 -0.53 2.87 -3.57
C ILE A 61 0.18 1.83 -4.43
N ASP A 62 0.62 2.26 -5.60
CA ASP A 62 1.44 1.46 -6.48
C ASP A 62 2.90 1.45 -5.99
N GLU A 63 3.63 0.37 -6.29
CA GLU A 63 5.00 0.12 -5.81
C GLU A 63 5.11 0.33 -4.28
N PHE A 64 4.17 -0.25 -3.55
CA PHE A 64 4.00 -0.05 -2.11
C PHE A 64 5.27 -0.32 -1.30
N HIS A 65 6.11 -1.24 -1.75
CA HIS A 65 7.40 -1.56 -1.14
C HIS A 65 8.37 -0.37 -1.05
N GLU A 66 8.27 0.60 -1.98
CA GLU A 66 9.09 1.82 -1.98
C GLU A 66 8.82 2.70 -0.74
N LEU A 67 7.56 2.76 -0.28
CA LEU A 67 7.19 3.52 0.93
C LEU A 67 7.71 2.83 2.19
N LEU A 68 7.64 1.51 2.24
CA LEU A 68 8.08 0.74 3.40
C LEU A 68 9.61 0.69 3.54
N GLY A 69 10.35 0.92 2.47
CA GLY A 69 11.82 1.03 2.46
C GLY A 69 12.35 2.26 3.22
N ILE A 70 11.52 3.25 3.53
CA ILE A 70 11.91 4.49 4.22
C ILE A 70 11.30 4.49 5.63
N PRO A 71 12.09 4.36 6.71
CA PRO A 71 11.57 4.14 8.06
C PRO A 71 10.51 5.15 8.52
N ALA A 72 10.76 6.45 8.33
CA ALA A 72 9.84 7.51 8.73
C ALA A 72 8.50 7.45 7.95
N ILE A 73 8.53 7.08 6.68
CA ILE A 73 7.35 6.90 5.86
C ILE A 73 6.61 5.63 6.26
N ALA A 74 7.33 4.53 6.49
CA ALA A 74 6.76 3.27 6.92
C ALA A 74 5.94 3.42 8.21
N ASP A 75 6.48 4.14 9.21
CA ASP A 75 5.77 4.41 10.47
C ASP A 75 4.47 5.18 10.24
N TYR A 76 4.51 6.20 9.38
CA TYR A 76 3.34 6.99 9.04
C TYR A 76 2.28 6.14 8.30
N VAL A 77 2.70 5.36 7.32
CA VAL A 77 1.83 4.47 6.53
C VAL A 77 1.15 3.44 7.42
N ILE A 78 1.89 2.78 8.33
CA ILE A 78 1.32 1.81 9.26
C ILE A 78 0.26 2.44 10.16
N LYS A 79 0.54 3.65 10.67
CA LYS A 79 -0.44 4.38 11.47
C LYS A 79 -1.72 4.64 10.67
N LEU A 80 -1.57 5.16 9.45
CA LEU A 80 -2.70 5.45 8.57
C LEU A 80 -3.47 4.17 8.19
N TRP A 81 -2.75 3.05 7.94
CA TRP A 81 -3.34 1.75 7.63
C TRP A 81 -4.28 1.25 8.73
N LYS A 82 -3.87 1.43 10.00
CA LYS A 82 -4.68 1.05 11.16
C LYS A 82 -5.87 1.99 11.42
N GLU A 83 -5.77 3.24 11.01
CA GLU A 83 -6.78 4.27 11.27
C GLU A 83 -7.84 4.36 10.16
N VAL A 84 -7.49 4.05 8.92
CA VAL A 84 -8.30 4.36 7.73
C VAL A 84 -9.70 3.74 7.76
N ALA A 85 -9.83 2.50 8.21
CA ALA A 85 -11.13 1.82 8.30
C ALA A 85 -12.10 2.54 9.26
N LYS A 86 -11.57 3.12 10.35
CA LYS A 86 -12.36 3.90 11.33
C LYS A 86 -12.81 5.26 10.76
N LEU A 87 -12.19 5.68 9.66
CA LEU A 87 -12.46 6.94 8.97
C LEU A 87 -13.23 6.74 7.67
N HIS A 88 -14.01 5.68 7.54
CA HIS A 88 -14.73 5.32 6.32
C HIS A 88 -13.80 5.32 5.09
N GLY A 89 -12.67 4.61 5.20
CA GLY A 89 -11.72 4.53 4.11
C GLY A 89 -11.11 3.15 3.97
N SER A 90 -10.46 2.93 2.84
CA SER A 90 -9.65 1.75 2.59
C SER A 90 -8.28 2.14 2.01
N MET A 91 -7.28 1.33 2.30
CA MET A 91 -5.96 1.43 1.68
C MET A 91 -5.64 0.12 0.97
N THR A 92 -5.15 0.23 -0.25
CA THR A 92 -4.69 -0.89 -1.08
C THR A 92 -3.24 -0.65 -1.46
N GLY A 93 -2.36 -1.53 -1.02
CA GLY A 93 -0.95 -1.56 -1.45
C GLY A 93 -0.78 -2.54 -2.59
N ILE A 94 -0.14 -2.11 -3.66
CA ILE A 94 0.15 -2.92 -4.84
C ILE A 94 1.67 -3.09 -4.92
N THR A 95 2.12 -4.33 -5.08
CA THR A 95 3.54 -4.64 -5.24
C THR A 95 3.71 -5.75 -6.27
N GLN A 96 4.79 -5.72 -7.03
CA GLN A 96 5.02 -6.69 -8.08
C GLN A 96 5.53 -8.03 -7.55
N ASN A 97 6.33 -8.00 -6.49
CA ASN A 97 6.82 -9.22 -5.86
C ASN A 97 6.97 -9.08 -4.34
N MET A 98 6.85 -10.19 -3.66
CA MET A 98 6.94 -10.27 -2.21
C MET A 98 8.38 -10.09 -1.70
N THR A 99 9.35 -10.52 -2.50
CA THR A 99 10.77 -10.39 -2.18
C THR A 99 11.20 -8.95 -1.99
N ASP A 100 10.73 -8.03 -2.86
CA ASP A 100 11.04 -6.61 -2.74
C ASP A 100 10.40 -6.01 -1.49
N LEU A 101 9.16 -6.39 -1.21
CA LEU A 101 8.45 -5.95 -0.03
C LEU A 101 9.18 -6.36 1.27
N LEU A 102 9.68 -7.61 1.33
CA LEU A 102 10.37 -8.15 2.49
C LEU A 102 11.80 -7.61 2.64
N ASN A 103 12.55 -7.53 1.54
CA ASN A 103 13.95 -7.10 1.58
C ASN A 103 14.09 -5.58 1.81
N LYS A 104 13.16 -4.78 1.30
CA LYS A 104 13.19 -3.32 1.44
C LYS A 104 12.54 -2.85 2.74
N SER A 105 11.77 -3.69 3.42
CA SER A 105 11.25 -3.35 4.74
C SER A 105 12.34 -3.62 5.79
N PRO A 106 12.97 -2.59 6.36
CA PRO A 106 14.03 -2.77 7.37
C PRO A 106 13.53 -3.40 8.67
N ASN A 107 12.21 -3.59 8.79
CA ASN A 107 11.57 -4.14 9.97
C ASN A 107 10.47 -5.12 9.57
N ALA A 108 10.72 -6.42 9.73
CA ALA A 108 9.71 -7.48 9.55
C ALA A 108 8.43 -7.21 10.38
N ASP A 109 8.59 -6.61 11.57
CA ASP A 109 7.47 -6.23 12.46
C ASP A 109 6.53 -5.21 11.81
N LYS A 110 7.04 -4.29 10.99
CA LYS A 110 6.24 -3.28 10.30
C LYS A 110 5.36 -3.92 9.22
N LEU A 111 5.93 -4.85 8.45
CA LEU A 111 5.16 -5.60 7.48
C LEU A 111 4.12 -6.50 8.14
N ALA A 112 4.48 -7.19 9.21
CA ALA A 112 3.55 -7.99 10.00
C ALA A 112 2.37 -7.15 10.52
N ALA A 113 2.62 -5.90 10.94
CA ALA A 113 1.57 -4.97 11.35
C ALA A 113 0.61 -4.59 10.21
N ILE A 114 1.08 -4.46 8.96
CA ILE A 114 0.24 -4.21 7.79
C ILE A 114 -0.56 -5.46 7.45
N VAL A 115 0.09 -6.62 7.36
CA VAL A 115 -0.54 -7.90 7.03
C VAL A 115 -1.65 -8.24 8.02
N SER A 116 -1.40 -8.07 9.33
CA SER A 116 -2.40 -8.36 10.38
C SER A 116 -3.61 -7.41 10.37
N ASN A 117 -3.48 -6.24 9.74
CA ASN A 117 -4.57 -5.27 9.58
C ASN A 117 -5.12 -5.24 8.14
N THR A 118 -4.78 -6.24 7.32
CA THR A 118 -5.24 -6.36 5.94
C THR A 118 -6.26 -7.50 5.85
N GLU A 119 -7.46 -7.17 5.41
CA GLU A 119 -8.56 -8.13 5.26
C GLU A 119 -8.52 -8.89 3.93
N TYR A 120 -8.05 -8.23 2.87
CA TYR A 120 -8.07 -8.77 1.51
C TYR A 120 -6.66 -8.89 0.93
N PHE A 121 -6.34 -10.08 0.41
CA PHE A 121 -5.11 -10.32 -0.33
C PHE A 121 -5.44 -10.90 -1.70
N ALA A 122 -5.19 -10.14 -2.76
CA ALA A 122 -5.25 -10.62 -4.12
C ALA A 122 -3.84 -11.02 -4.59
N MET A 123 -3.63 -12.30 -4.79
CA MET A 123 -2.36 -12.88 -5.19
C MET A 123 -2.48 -13.36 -6.63
N LEU A 124 -1.86 -12.64 -7.54
CA LEU A 124 -1.73 -13.02 -8.94
C LEU A 124 -0.57 -14.00 -9.13
N ASN A 125 -0.12 -14.24 -10.36
CA ASN A 125 1.00 -15.11 -10.63
C ASN A 125 2.25 -14.75 -9.80
N GLN A 126 2.78 -15.72 -9.09
CA GLN A 126 3.91 -15.57 -8.18
C GLN A 126 5.05 -16.50 -8.59
N SER A 127 6.28 -16.01 -8.42
CA SER A 127 7.46 -16.89 -8.52
C SER A 127 7.48 -17.92 -7.37
N THR A 128 8.20 -19.01 -7.57
CA THR A 128 8.37 -20.05 -6.51
C THR A 128 8.94 -19.46 -5.23
N ILE A 129 9.89 -18.51 -5.34
CA ILE A 129 10.52 -17.85 -4.18
C ILE A 129 9.51 -16.98 -3.45
N ASP A 130 8.72 -16.19 -4.18
CA ASP A 130 7.70 -15.31 -3.57
C ASP A 130 6.59 -16.13 -2.92
N ARG A 131 6.21 -17.26 -3.52
CA ARG A 131 5.23 -18.20 -2.95
C ARG A 131 5.69 -18.76 -1.61
N GLN A 132 6.95 -19.18 -1.48
CA GLN A 132 7.49 -19.66 -0.21
C GLN A 132 7.41 -18.59 0.88
N LYS A 133 7.79 -17.36 0.55
CA LYS A 133 7.70 -16.23 1.48
C LYS A 133 6.27 -15.86 1.85
N LEU A 134 5.35 -15.90 0.88
CA LEU A 134 3.92 -15.68 1.13
C LEU A 134 3.35 -16.73 2.08
N ALA A 135 3.75 -17.99 1.96
CA ALA A 135 3.32 -19.07 2.86
C ALA A 135 3.74 -18.83 4.31
N GLU A 136 4.92 -18.24 4.54
CA GLU A 136 5.38 -17.85 5.87
C GLU A 136 4.53 -16.70 6.46
N PHE A 137 4.13 -15.74 5.63
CA PHE A 137 3.33 -14.58 6.05
C PHE A 137 1.83 -14.88 6.16
N LEU A 138 1.33 -15.83 5.40
CA LEU A 138 -0.08 -16.21 5.33
C LEU A 138 -0.27 -17.69 5.66
N PRO A 139 0.06 -18.14 6.88
CA PRO A 139 0.04 -19.55 7.24
C PRO A 139 -1.37 -20.17 7.23
N SER A 140 -2.41 -19.34 7.14
CA SER A 140 -3.79 -19.80 6.98
C SER A 140 -4.11 -20.34 5.58
N ILE A 141 -3.24 -20.09 4.58
CA ILE A 141 -3.42 -20.58 3.22
C ILE A 141 -2.65 -21.89 3.08
N SER A 142 -3.34 -22.94 2.66
CA SER A 142 -2.69 -24.26 2.47
C SER A 142 -1.69 -24.25 1.32
N PRO A 143 -0.63 -25.08 1.39
CA PRO A 143 0.32 -25.22 0.27
C PRO A 143 -0.35 -25.58 -1.05
N ALA A 144 -1.42 -26.39 -1.02
CA ALA A 144 -2.17 -26.76 -2.21
C ALA A 144 -2.84 -25.56 -2.87
N MET A 145 -3.34 -24.58 -2.09
CA MET A 145 -3.93 -23.35 -2.63
C MET A 145 -2.87 -22.46 -3.28
N PHE A 146 -1.66 -22.40 -2.75
CA PHE A 146 -0.58 -21.64 -3.38
C PHE A 146 -0.18 -22.16 -4.76
N ASN A 147 -0.51 -23.42 -5.09
CA ASN A 147 -0.27 -23.96 -6.44
C ASN A 147 -1.13 -23.24 -7.51
N PHE A 148 -2.26 -22.64 -7.14
CA PHE A 148 -3.08 -21.88 -8.08
C PHE A 148 -2.40 -20.58 -8.55
N VAL A 149 -1.46 -20.03 -7.79
CA VAL A 149 -0.74 -18.81 -8.16
C VAL A 149 0.60 -19.11 -8.83
N GLU A 150 1.07 -20.35 -8.81
CA GLU A 150 2.27 -20.76 -9.54
C GLU A 150 1.92 -21.05 -11.01
N GLY A 151 2.46 -20.23 -11.91
CA GLY A 151 2.13 -20.36 -13.34
C GLY A 151 0.71 -19.94 -13.70
N ALA A 152 0.02 -19.22 -12.84
CA ALA A 152 -1.32 -18.70 -13.10
C ALA A 152 -1.35 -17.87 -14.38
N SER A 153 -2.40 -18.02 -15.19
CA SER A 153 -2.64 -17.24 -16.38
C SER A 153 -2.85 -15.77 -16.03
N LYS A 154 -2.69 -14.88 -17.01
CA LYS A 154 -2.94 -13.45 -16.81
C LYS A 154 -4.40 -13.22 -16.40
N GLY A 155 -4.58 -12.57 -15.25
CA GLY A 155 -5.89 -12.26 -14.70
C GLY A 155 -6.41 -13.29 -13.70
N THR A 156 -5.79 -14.46 -13.60
CA THR A 156 -6.15 -15.50 -12.62
C THR A 156 -5.32 -15.41 -11.37
N GLY A 157 -5.82 -15.92 -10.26
CA GLY A 157 -5.10 -15.86 -8.99
C GLY A 157 -5.86 -16.43 -7.81
N LEU A 158 -5.44 -16.01 -6.63
CA LEU A 158 -6.01 -16.43 -5.36
C LEU A 158 -6.43 -15.18 -4.57
N LEU A 159 -7.67 -15.13 -4.13
CA LEU A 159 -8.21 -14.07 -3.29
C LEU A 159 -8.47 -14.60 -1.88
N LYS A 160 -7.77 -14.02 -0.91
CA LYS A 160 -8.05 -14.25 0.52
C LYS A 160 -8.91 -13.11 1.04
N MET A 161 -10.01 -13.43 1.71
CA MET A 161 -10.96 -12.50 2.34
C MET A 161 -11.22 -12.99 3.77
N GLY A 162 -10.60 -12.36 4.75
CA GLY A 162 -10.65 -12.84 6.11
C GLY A 162 -10.20 -14.32 6.22
N PRO A 163 -11.07 -15.23 6.72
CA PRO A 163 -10.75 -16.65 6.84
C PRO A 163 -10.93 -17.44 5.53
N VAL A 164 -11.57 -16.85 4.52
CA VAL A 164 -11.90 -17.53 3.26
C VAL A 164 -10.84 -17.25 2.23
N THR A 165 -10.43 -18.29 1.50
CA THR A 165 -9.51 -18.16 0.36
C THR A 165 -10.09 -18.90 -0.83
N VAL A 166 -10.20 -18.22 -1.97
CA VAL A 166 -10.80 -18.75 -3.20
C VAL A 166 -9.93 -18.42 -4.41
N PRO A 167 -9.78 -19.33 -5.36
CA PRO A 167 -9.24 -19.01 -6.67
C PRO A 167 -10.23 -18.13 -7.45
N PHE A 168 -9.70 -17.31 -8.35
CA PHE A 168 -10.47 -16.49 -9.28
C PHE A 168 -9.83 -16.48 -10.65
N ASP A 169 -10.62 -16.24 -11.68
CA ASP A 169 -10.30 -16.12 -13.10
C ASP A 169 -11.11 -14.98 -13.76
#